data_fa4bfdc98a1ff22764c06deadb79d497
#
_entry.id   fa4bfdc98a1ff22764c06deadb79d497
#
_cell.length_a   1.000
_cell.length_b   1.000
_cell.length_c   1.000
_cell.angle_alpha   90.00
_cell.angle_beta   90.00
_cell.angle_gamma   90.00
#
_symmetry.space_group_name_H-M   'P 1'
#
loop_
_entity.id
_entity.type
_entity.pdbx_description
1 polymer ?
#
loop_
_entity_poly.entity_id
_entity_poly.type
_entity_poly.pdbx_seq_one_letter_code
_entity_poly.pdbx_strand_id
1 'polypeptide(L)'
;MKPSKPFVMPPVRIIPPTLEGQSESSKSLEEWLNTEETVRDLHFGKRTEEHMEYSYKSITNCTFSHIQFSACKLKSCHFTDVRFEHCDLSNISFAESSLFRVEFISCKLVGTNLPETILNHLTMKDCNARYLNL
;
A
#
# COMPACT_ATOMS: atom_id res chain seq x y z
N MET A 1 45.97 25.25 -4.12
CA MET A 1 44.90 24.62 -3.34
C MET A 1 43.73 24.32 -4.26
N LYS A 2 43.41 23.06 -4.45
CA LYS A 2 42.26 22.68 -5.28
C LYS A 2 40.98 22.91 -4.48
N PRO A 3 39.94 23.55 -5.07
CA PRO A 3 38.67 23.65 -4.40
C PRO A 3 38.10 22.24 -4.18
N SER A 4 37.57 21.99 -3.01
CA SER A 4 36.89 20.73 -2.75
C SER A 4 35.66 20.62 -3.64
N LYS A 5 35.41 19.43 -4.17
CA LYS A 5 34.18 19.19 -4.93
C LYS A 5 32.97 19.39 -4.01
N PRO A 6 31.93 20.06 -4.48
CA PRO A 6 30.71 20.15 -3.68
C PRO A 6 30.16 18.74 -3.42
N PHE A 7 29.67 18.55 -2.20
CA PHE A 7 29.00 17.30 -1.87
C PHE A 7 27.69 17.22 -2.69
N VAL A 8 27.59 16.19 -3.50
CA VAL A 8 26.39 15.91 -4.27
C VAL A 8 25.75 14.66 -3.66
N MET A 9 24.57 14.85 -3.08
CA MET A 9 23.81 13.71 -2.58
C MET A 9 23.43 12.81 -3.76
N PRO A 10 23.74 11.50 -3.72
CA PRO A 10 23.29 10.60 -4.78
C PRO A 10 21.76 10.63 -4.88
N PRO A 11 21.19 10.52 -6.08
CA PRO A 11 19.74 10.51 -6.22
C PRO A 11 19.13 9.37 -5.42
N VAL A 12 18.07 9.68 -4.67
CA VAL A 12 17.32 8.67 -3.95
C VAL A 12 16.62 7.78 -4.98
N ARG A 13 16.95 6.50 -4.95
CA ARG A 13 16.37 5.54 -5.86
C ARG A 13 15.23 4.83 -5.15
N ILE A 14 14.03 5.04 -5.65
CA ILE A 14 12.85 4.32 -5.15
C ILE A 14 12.75 3.01 -5.91
N ILE A 15 12.71 1.91 -5.16
CA ILE A 15 12.60 0.58 -5.74
C ILE A 15 11.11 0.24 -5.84
N PRO A 16 10.61 -0.04 -7.06
CA PRO A 16 9.20 -0.41 -7.23
C PRO A 16 8.92 -1.81 -6.68
N PRO A 17 7.64 -2.15 -6.46
CA PRO A 17 7.26 -3.50 -6.07
C PRO A 17 7.74 -4.55 -7.08
N THR A 18 8.15 -5.70 -6.57
CA THR A 18 8.41 -6.89 -7.38
C THR A 18 7.14 -7.73 -7.37
N LEU A 19 6.42 -7.72 -8.49
CA LEU A 19 5.11 -8.38 -8.62
C LEU A 19 5.24 -9.54 -9.61
N GLU A 20 5.36 -10.75 -9.08
CA GLU A 20 5.58 -11.96 -9.90
C GLU A 20 4.74 -13.11 -9.39
N GLY A 21 4.27 -13.95 -10.32
CA GLY A 21 3.60 -15.20 -9.97
C GLY A 21 2.29 -15.03 -9.21
N GLN A 22 1.57 -13.96 -9.48
CA GLN A 22 0.27 -13.72 -8.85
C GLN A 22 -0.82 -14.55 -9.52
N SER A 23 -1.76 -15.02 -8.72
CA SER A 23 -2.99 -15.69 -9.18
C SER A 23 -4.19 -14.81 -8.87
N GLU A 24 -5.21 -14.87 -9.74
CA GLU A 24 -6.46 -14.17 -9.48
C GLU A 24 -7.14 -14.74 -8.24
N SER A 25 -7.51 -13.86 -7.30
CA SER A 25 -8.25 -14.30 -6.12
C SER A 25 -9.73 -14.35 -6.39
N SER A 26 -10.35 -15.51 -6.12
CA SER A 26 -11.80 -15.63 -6.12
C SER A 26 -12.43 -15.15 -4.81
N LYS A 27 -11.62 -15.03 -3.77
CA LYS A 27 -12.05 -14.55 -2.45
C LYS A 27 -11.73 -13.07 -2.29
N SER A 28 -12.49 -12.40 -1.44
CA SER A 28 -12.18 -11.03 -1.02
C SER A 28 -10.94 -11.02 -0.11
N LEU A 29 -10.35 -9.85 0.05
CA LEU A 29 -9.26 -9.69 1.01
C LEU A 29 -9.73 -10.04 2.43
N GLU A 30 -10.94 -9.62 2.80
CA GLU A 30 -11.51 -9.92 4.10
C GLU A 30 -11.62 -11.43 4.36
N GLU A 31 -12.07 -12.20 3.38
CA GLU A 31 -12.14 -13.65 3.50
C GLU A 31 -10.78 -14.27 3.77
N TRP A 32 -9.74 -13.79 3.10
CA TRP A 32 -8.38 -14.25 3.36
C TRP A 32 -7.89 -13.85 4.75
N LEU A 33 -8.13 -12.60 5.16
CA LEU A 33 -7.65 -12.09 6.43
C LEU A 33 -8.36 -12.74 7.63
N ASN A 34 -9.54 -13.27 7.44
CA ASN A 34 -10.24 -14.00 8.50
C ASN A 34 -9.57 -15.33 8.86
N THR A 35 -8.83 -15.92 7.95
CA THR A 35 -8.24 -17.25 8.14
C THR A 35 -6.72 -17.24 8.14
N GLU A 36 -6.10 -16.25 7.52
CA GLU A 36 -4.64 -16.22 7.32
C GLU A 36 -4.02 -14.99 7.96
N GLU A 37 -2.83 -15.14 8.53
CA GLU A 37 -2.03 -14.01 9.00
C GLU A 37 -1.25 -13.37 7.85
N THR A 38 -0.91 -14.15 6.85
CA THR A 38 -0.18 -13.67 5.66
C THR A 38 -0.96 -13.98 4.40
N VAL A 39 -1.20 -12.95 3.60
CA VAL A 39 -1.81 -13.06 2.27
C VAL A 39 -0.74 -12.74 1.25
N ARG A 40 -0.52 -13.63 0.28
CA ARG A 40 0.52 -13.46 -0.71
C ARG A 40 0.15 -13.97 -2.09
N ASP A 41 0.84 -13.42 -3.09
CA ASP A 41 0.84 -13.90 -4.46
C ASP A 41 -0.54 -13.87 -5.12
N LEU A 42 -1.33 -12.84 -4.81
CA LEU A 42 -2.71 -12.72 -5.30
C LEU A 42 -2.96 -11.39 -6.01
N HIS A 43 -3.81 -11.44 -6.99
CA HIS A 43 -4.41 -10.29 -7.65
C HIS A 43 -5.89 -10.22 -7.29
N PHE A 44 -6.29 -9.11 -6.70
CA PHE A 44 -7.69 -8.84 -6.34
C PHE A 44 -8.30 -7.90 -7.38
N GLY A 45 -9.32 -8.37 -8.06
CA GLY A 45 -10.06 -7.60 -9.05
C GLY A 45 -11.16 -6.74 -8.45
N LYS A 46 -11.98 -6.15 -9.32
CA LYS A 46 -13.02 -5.20 -8.97
C LYS A 46 -13.96 -5.71 -7.87
N ARG A 47 -14.03 -5.00 -6.77
CA ARG A 47 -14.97 -5.26 -5.66
C ARG A 47 -15.01 -4.10 -4.68
N THR A 48 -15.90 -4.20 -3.70
CA THR A 48 -15.97 -3.29 -2.57
C THR A 48 -15.62 -4.04 -1.30
N GLU A 49 -14.72 -3.48 -0.51
CA GLU A 49 -14.37 -3.99 0.82
C GLU A 49 -14.89 -2.98 1.85
N GLU A 50 -15.75 -3.41 2.75
CA GLU A 50 -16.40 -2.53 3.73
C GLU A 50 -16.14 -2.98 5.15
N HIS A 51 -15.91 -1.99 6.04
CA HIS A 51 -15.79 -2.20 7.47
C HIS A 51 -14.76 -3.25 7.91
N MET A 52 -13.70 -3.43 7.12
CA MET A 52 -12.60 -4.30 7.52
C MET A 52 -11.82 -3.67 8.66
N GLU A 53 -11.57 -4.44 9.69
CA GLU A 53 -10.70 -4.03 10.79
C GLU A 53 -9.82 -5.21 11.19
N TYR A 54 -8.54 -5.13 10.83
CA TYR A 54 -7.56 -6.18 11.10
C TYR A 54 -6.27 -5.57 11.62
N SER A 55 -5.56 -6.36 12.42
CA SER A 55 -4.25 -5.98 12.97
C SER A 55 -3.27 -7.13 12.82
N TYR A 56 -1.98 -6.78 12.72
CA TYR A 56 -0.88 -7.73 12.67
C TYR A 56 -0.94 -8.69 11.49
N LYS A 57 -1.45 -8.23 10.36
CA LYS A 57 -1.50 -8.99 9.12
C LYS A 57 -0.34 -8.61 8.21
N SER A 58 0.07 -9.54 7.37
CA SER A 58 1.08 -9.31 6.34
C SER A 58 0.49 -9.56 4.96
N ILE A 59 0.73 -8.62 4.05
CA ILE A 59 0.29 -8.71 2.65
C ILE A 59 1.52 -8.54 1.78
N THR A 60 1.84 -9.56 0.99
CA THR A 60 3.07 -9.64 0.21
C THR A 60 2.79 -10.06 -1.22
N ASN A 61 3.44 -9.38 -2.18
CA ASN A 61 3.28 -9.68 -3.60
C ASN A 61 1.83 -9.74 -4.03
N CYS A 62 1.08 -8.68 -3.74
CA CYS A 62 -0.33 -8.58 -4.09
C CYS A 62 -0.61 -7.33 -4.92
N THR A 63 -1.59 -7.43 -5.80
CA THR A 63 -2.13 -6.30 -6.56
C THR A 63 -3.61 -6.16 -6.29
N PHE A 64 -4.03 -4.93 -6.02
CA PHE A 64 -5.43 -4.58 -5.82
C PHE A 64 -5.86 -3.64 -6.94
N SER A 65 -6.80 -4.07 -7.78
CA SER A 65 -7.26 -3.30 -8.93
C SER A 65 -8.74 -3.00 -8.82
N HIS A 66 -9.09 -1.72 -8.99
CA HIS A 66 -10.48 -1.27 -9.02
C HIS A 66 -11.27 -1.66 -7.76
N ILE A 67 -10.66 -1.50 -6.60
CA ILE A 67 -11.30 -1.80 -5.33
C ILE A 67 -11.66 -0.51 -4.61
N GLN A 68 -12.88 -0.47 -4.09
CA GLN A 68 -13.33 0.58 -3.21
C GLN A 68 -13.25 0.06 -1.77
N PHE A 69 -12.37 0.67 -0.98
CA PHE A 69 -12.27 0.37 0.45
C PHE A 69 -13.06 1.42 1.23
N SER A 70 -14.00 0.98 2.03
CA SER A 70 -14.87 1.86 2.80
C SER A 70 -14.80 1.53 4.29
N ALA A 71 -14.49 2.52 5.10
CA ALA A 71 -14.40 2.37 6.56
C ALA A 71 -13.48 1.23 7.01
N CYS A 72 -12.32 1.10 6.34
CA CYS A 72 -11.34 0.06 6.64
C CYS A 72 -10.22 0.56 7.53
N LYS A 73 -9.78 -0.29 8.46
CA LYS A 73 -8.65 -0.02 9.34
C LYS A 73 -7.71 -1.22 9.34
N LEU A 74 -6.45 -0.95 9.02
CA LEU A 74 -5.39 -1.97 8.98
C LEU A 74 -4.25 -1.49 9.87
N LYS A 75 -4.31 -1.85 11.15
CA LYS A 75 -3.34 -1.40 12.15
C LYS A 75 -2.21 -2.39 12.33
N SER A 76 -0.99 -1.89 12.42
CA SER A 76 0.20 -2.71 12.66
C SER A 76 0.36 -3.84 11.64
N CYS A 77 -0.01 -3.56 10.39
CA CYS A 77 0.10 -4.51 9.27
C CYS A 77 1.36 -4.23 8.46
N HIS A 78 1.86 -5.26 7.78
CA HIS A 78 3.03 -5.15 6.92
C HIS A 78 2.63 -5.38 5.47
N PHE A 79 2.94 -4.40 4.63
CA PHE A 79 2.72 -4.47 3.19
C PHE A 79 4.09 -4.48 2.50
N THR A 80 4.38 -5.53 1.75
CA THR A 80 5.64 -5.66 1.02
C THR A 80 5.36 -6.06 -0.42
N ASP A 81 5.91 -5.31 -1.38
CA ASP A 81 5.69 -5.56 -2.80
C ASP A 81 4.19 -5.59 -3.14
N VAL A 82 3.52 -4.47 -2.89
CA VAL A 82 2.08 -4.34 -3.11
C VAL A 82 1.80 -3.16 -4.04
N ARG A 83 0.89 -3.37 -4.97
CA ARG A 83 0.38 -2.31 -5.84
C ARG A 83 -1.11 -2.14 -5.65
N PHE A 84 -1.52 -0.90 -5.49
CA PHE A 84 -2.92 -0.48 -5.56
C PHE A 84 -3.10 0.33 -6.84
N GLU A 85 -3.99 -0.11 -7.71
CA GLU A 85 -4.26 0.61 -8.95
C GLU A 85 -5.76 0.86 -9.11
N HIS A 86 -6.11 2.10 -9.44
CA HIS A 86 -7.51 2.53 -9.59
C HIS A 86 -8.37 2.19 -8.37
N CYS A 87 -7.80 2.32 -7.18
CA CYS A 87 -8.50 2.05 -5.93
C CYS A 87 -8.94 3.34 -5.24
N ASP A 88 -10.05 3.27 -4.53
CA ASP A 88 -10.46 4.31 -3.60
C ASP A 88 -10.08 3.88 -2.19
N LEU A 89 -9.10 4.55 -1.62
CA LEU A 89 -8.57 4.31 -0.27
C LEU A 89 -8.86 5.50 0.65
N SER A 90 -9.85 6.31 0.30
CA SER A 90 -10.19 7.50 1.06
C SER A 90 -10.59 7.14 2.49
N ASN A 91 -10.03 7.87 3.44
CA ASN A 91 -10.27 7.69 4.88
C ASN A 91 -9.90 6.32 5.45
N ILE A 92 -9.18 5.48 4.69
CA ILE A 92 -8.63 4.25 5.25
C ILE A 92 -7.53 4.59 6.26
N SER A 93 -7.33 3.75 7.26
CA SER A 93 -6.23 3.91 8.20
C SER A 93 -5.23 2.78 8.07
N PHE A 94 -3.95 3.15 7.93
CA PHE A 94 -2.81 2.25 7.98
C PHE A 94 -1.97 2.50 9.26
N ALA A 95 -2.61 2.85 10.35
CA ALA A 95 -1.92 3.24 11.56
C ALA A 95 -0.90 2.20 12.02
N GLU A 96 0.31 2.66 12.40
CA GLU A 96 1.39 1.82 12.92
C GLU A 96 1.82 0.69 11.97
N SER A 97 1.51 0.80 10.69
CA SER A 97 1.84 -0.21 9.68
C SER A 97 3.17 0.09 9.00
N SER A 98 3.69 -0.84 8.23
CA SER A 98 4.83 -0.58 7.36
C SER A 98 4.45 -0.84 5.91
N LEU A 99 4.84 0.11 5.05
CA LEU A 99 4.65 0.03 3.60
C LEU A 99 6.05 -0.03 2.96
N PHE A 100 6.46 -1.20 2.51
CA PHE A 100 7.76 -1.41 1.90
C PHE A 100 7.61 -1.84 0.45
N ARG A 101 8.15 -1.05 -0.47
CA ARG A 101 7.98 -1.21 -1.91
C ARG A 101 6.49 -1.30 -2.28
N VAL A 102 5.75 -0.26 -1.91
CA VAL A 102 4.32 -0.15 -2.21
C VAL A 102 4.10 0.97 -3.22
N GLU A 103 3.22 0.72 -4.15
CA GLU A 103 2.90 1.66 -5.23
C GLU A 103 1.41 1.91 -5.30
N PHE A 104 1.05 3.19 -5.32
CA PHE A 104 -0.34 3.62 -5.55
C PHE A 104 -0.39 4.28 -6.93
N ILE A 105 -1.18 3.72 -7.84
CA ILE A 105 -1.35 4.24 -9.19
C ILE A 105 -2.80 4.61 -9.42
N SER A 106 -3.04 5.85 -9.80
CA SER A 106 -4.39 6.35 -10.11
C SER A 106 -5.39 6.07 -8.99
N CYS A 107 -4.95 6.25 -7.75
CA CYS A 107 -5.76 6.00 -6.56
C CYS A 107 -6.30 7.28 -5.97
N LYS A 108 -7.43 7.18 -5.30
CA LYS A 108 -7.98 8.23 -4.46
C LYS A 108 -7.58 7.97 -3.02
N LEU A 109 -6.79 8.89 -2.46
CA LEU A 109 -6.23 8.78 -1.11
C LEU A 109 -6.66 9.96 -0.23
N VAL A 110 -7.88 10.47 -0.45
CA VAL A 110 -8.38 11.64 0.25
C VAL A 110 -8.65 11.32 1.71
N GLY A 111 -7.95 12.01 2.61
CA GLY A 111 -8.10 11.77 4.05
C GLY A 111 -7.57 10.43 4.53
N THR A 112 -6.72 9.79 3.74
CA THR A 112 -6.07 8.55 4.15
C THR A 112 -5.13 8.80 5.33
N ASN A 113 -5.19 7.96 6.34
CA ASN A 113 -4.44 8.13 7.58
C ASN A 113 -3.24 7.19 7.66
N LEU A 114 -2.07 7.80 7.85
CA LEU A 114 -0.80 7.08 7.96
C LEU A 114 -0.05 7.47 9.27
N PRO A 115 -0.72 7.52 10.44
CA PRO A 115 -0.02 7.90 11.65
C PRO A 115 0.95 6.81 12.09
N GLU A 116 2.16 7.23 12.49
CA GLU A 116 3.21 6.31 12.95
C GLU A 116 3.50 5.18 11.96
N THR A 117 3.31 5.44 10.66
CA THR A 117 3.51 4.45 9.60
C THR A 117 4.93 4.56 9.06
N ILE A 118 5.57 3.43 8.87
CA ILE A 118 6.90 3.36 8.27
C ILE A 118 6.74 3.26 6.76
N LEU A 119 7.26 4.26 6.04
CA LEU A 119 7.19 4.33 4.59
C LEU A 119 8.58 4.15 4.00
N ASN A 120 8.78 3.13 3.19
CA ASN A 120 10.06 2.86 2.56
C ASN A 120 9.83 2.38 1.12
N HIS A 121 10.42 3.10 0.16
CA HIS A 121 10.17 2.88 -1.26
C HIS A 121 8.69 2.96 -1.62
N LEU A 122 8.06 4.04 -1.20
CA LEU A 122 6.67 4.34 -1.53
C LEU A 122 6.59 5.18 -2.80
N THR A 123 5.71 4.81 -3.71
CA THR A 123 5.43 5.56 -4.93
C THR A 123 3.94 5.90 -5.01
N MET A 124 3.64 7.15 -5.34
CA MET A 124 2.29 7.60 -5.65
C MET A 124 2.33 8.25 -7.03
N LYS A 125 1.55 7.71 -7.96
CA LYS A 125 1.48 8.20 -9.33
C LYS A 125 0.03 8.46 -9.73
N ASP A 126 -0.24 9.68 -10.22
CA ASP A 126 -1.58 10.09 -10.65
C ASP A 126 -2.65 9.90 -9.57
N CYS A 127 -2.28 10.20 -8.33
CA CYS A 127 -3.16 10.03 -7.18
C CYS A 127 -3.71 11.35 -6.69
N ASN A 128 -4.93 11.34 -6.15
CA ASN A 128 -5.47 12.43 -5.38
C ASN A 128 -5.24 12.14 -3.90
N ALA A 129 -4.29 12.84 -3.31
CA ALA A 129 -3.89 12.63 -1.92
C ALA A 129 -4.19 13.85 -1.04
N ARG A 130 -5.28 14.57 -1.32
CA ARG A 130 -5.71 15.68 -0.50
C ARG A 130 -5.98 15.21 0.92
N TYR A 131 -5.57 16.04 1.89
CA TYR A 131 -5.79 15.74 3.31
C TYR A 131 -5.19 14.40 3.75
N LEU A 132 -4.15 13.95 3.04
CA LEU A 132 -3.37 12.79 3.48
C LEU A 132 -2.76 13.13 4.84
N ASN A 133 -2.97 12.27 5.80
CA ASN A 133 -2.56 12.49 7.18
C ASN A 133 -1.39 11.54 7.53
N LEU A 134 -0.25 12.15 7.76
CA LEU A 134 0.98 11.42 8.09
C LEU A 134 1.26 11.41 9.60
#